data_152bff65bdb38d54a850b534964937ec
#
_entry.id   152bff65bdb38d54a850b534964937ec
#
_cell.length_a   1.000
_cell.length_b   1.000
_cell.length_c   1.000
_cell.angle_alpha   90.00
_cell.angle_beta   90.00
_cell.angle_gamma   90.00
#
_symmetry.space_group_name_H-M   'P 1'
#
loop_
_entity.id
_entity.type
_entity.pdbx_description
1 polymer ?
#
loop_
_entity_poly.entity_id
_entity_poly.type
_entity_poly.pdbx_seq_one_letter_code
_entity_poly.pdbx_strand_id
1 'polypeptide(L)'
;MILLITLAQLGLFGAGTVGAAPPKPAVAPGELGQEVNPFIGTGGVPYLCGNNFPGATVPFGMVRLSPDTVSPLGPRATNSSGYYYGDSRLLGFSHTRLAGTGATDGGNFLVIPCTAETAAASRQGLNVAYSHQQETAFPGYYGVELARLGLTAELTATSRVGLHRYTFAGKQAPQLLIQVTSVLGKGSSRLGEVRILPEGAEVEGSVQTFGTFSKR
;
A
#
# COMPACT_ATOMS: atom_id res chain seq x y z
N MET A 1 5.05 -7.02 -15.20
CA MET A 1 6.45 -6.56 -15.14
C MET A 1 6.76 -6.12 -13.72
N ILE A 2 7.88 -6.52 -13.21
CA ILE A 2 8.32 -6.23 -11.83
C ILE A 2 9.64 -5.50 -11.93
N LEU A 3 9.75 -4.38 -11.24
CA LEU A 3 11.00 -3.63 -11.10
C LEU A 3 11.52 -3.80 -9.67
N LEU A 4 12.79 -4.16 -9.54
CA LEU A 4 13.49 -4.22 -8.26
C LEU A 4 14.40 -3.00 -8.13
N ILE A 5 14.22 -2.22 -7.08
CA ILE A 5 15.07 -1.08 -6.77
C ILE A 5 15.82 -1.37 -5.45
N THR A 6 17.13 -1.28 -5.49
CA THR A 6 17.95 -1.34 -4.28
C THR A 6 18.17 0.06 -3.74
N LEU A 7 17.73 0.32 -2.51
CA LEU A 7 17.91 1.61 -1.86
C LEU A 7 19.27 1.63 -1.14
N ALA A 8 20.12 2.59 -1.51
CA ALA A 8 21.33 2.87 -0.73
C ALA A 8 20.94 3.59 0.57
N GLN A 9 21.40 3.07 1.71
CA GLN A 9 21.07 3.63 3.02
C GLN A 9 21.83 4.90 3.35
N LEU A 10 21.12 5.88 3.86
CA LEU A 10 21.65 6.90 4.75
C LEU A 10 20.78 6.91 6.03
N GLY A 11 21.30 6.39 7.12
CA GLY A 11 20.65 6.53 8.44
C GLY A 11 21.12 5.52 9.47
N LEU A 12 21.71 5.99 10.56
CA LEU A 12 21.95 5.24 11.79
C LEU A 12 20.61 4.88 12.44
N PHE A 13 20.35 3.59 12.67
CA PHE A 13 19.16 3.15 13.39
C PHE A 13 19.49 2.28 14.58
N GLY A 14 18.90 2.62 15.73
CA GLY A 14 18.92 1.81 16.93
C GLY A 14 18.04 0.55 16.78
N ALA A 15 18.43 -0.53 17.42
CA ALA A 15 17.67 -1.78 17.48
C ALA A 15 16.33 -1.54 18.22
N GLY A 16 15.23 -1.61 17.50
CA GLY A 16 13.88 -1.56 18.06
C GLY A 16 13.47 -2.93 18.60
N THR A 17 12.89 -2.94 19.77
CA THR A 17 12.32 -4.12 20.45
C THR A 17 11.02 -4.56 19.78
N VAL A 18 10.79 -5.86 19.73
CA VAL A 18 9.50 -6.47 19.29
C VAL A 18 8.40 -5.96 20.21
N GLY A 19 7.41 -5.28 19.65
CA GLY A 19 6.29 -4.70 20.41
C GLY A 19 6.21 -3.18 20.35
N ALA A 20 6.80 -2.54 19.34
CA ALA A 20 6.68 -1.10 19.16
C ALA A 20 5.21 -0.66 18.99
N ALA A 21 4.90 0.54 19.46
CA ALA A 21 3.59 1.16 19.23
C ALA A 21 3.36 1.39 17.72
N PRO A 22 2.09 1.45 17.27
CA PRO A 22 1.79 1.72 15.88
C PRO A 22 2.45 3.03 15.40
N PRO A 23 2.80 3.12 14.12
CA PRO A 23 3.43 4.32 13.56
C PRO A 23 2.59 5.57 13.84
N LYS A 24 3.26 6.64 14.21
CA LYS A 24 2.62 7.95 14.42
C LYS A 24 3.09 8.94 13.38
N PRO A 25 2.21 9.79 12.83
CA PRO A 25 2.62 10.84 11.92
C PRO A 25 3.59 11.81 12.61
N ALA A 26 4.53 12.37 11.85
CA ALA A 26 5.46 13.38 12.35
C ALA A 26 4.73 14.65 12.81
N VAL A 27 3.56 14.93 12.22
CA VAL A 27 2.63 16.00 12.61
C VAL A 27 1.31 15.34 12.97
N ALA A 28 0.84 15.60 14.19
CA ALA A 28 -0.45 15.12 14.63
C ALA A 28 -1.59 15.76 13.77
N PRO A 29 -2.66 15.03 13.48
CA PRO A 29 -3.83 15.63 12.85
C PRO A 29 -4.40 16.73 13.75
N GLY A 30 -4.95 17.80 13.16
CA GLY A 30 -5.71 18.82 13.89
C GLY A 30 -6.93 18.21 14.61
N GLU A 31 -7.55 18.96 15.51
CA GLU A 31 -8.66 18.45 16.33
C GLU A 31 -9.74 17.73 15.51
N LEU A 32 -10.22 18.35 14.43
CA LEU A 32 -11.23 17.73 13.56
C LEU A 32 -10.73 16.46 12.87
N GLY A 33 -9.44 16.37 12.57
CA GLY A 33 -8.86 15.17 11.96
C GLY A 33 -8.81 13.99 12.93
N GLN A 34 -8.79 14.22 14.23
CA GLN A 34 -8.81 13.17 15.26
C GLN A 34 -10.19 12.52 15.40
N GLU A 35 -11.25 13.23 15.06
CA GLU A 35 -12.62 12.72 15.08
C GLU A 35 -12.96 11.84 13.86
N VAL A 36 -12.11 11.82 12.84
CA VAL A 36 -12.31 11.02 11.64
C VAL A 36 -11.71 9.64 11.78
N ASN A 37 -12.52 8.60 11.65
CA ASN A 37 -12.04 7.23 11.58
C ASN A 37 -12.02 6.71 10.12
N PRO A 38 -10.85 6.65 9.45
CA PRO A 38 -10.75 6.19 8.07
C PRO A 38 -11.08 4.71 7.87
N PHE A 39 -11.19 3.92 8.93
CA PHE A 39 -11.60 2.51 8.84
C PHE A 39 -13.11 2.31 8.66
N ILE A 40 -13.92 3.36 8.83
CA ILE A 40 -15.36 3.28 8.58
C ILE A 40 -15.64 2.91 7.12
N GLY A 41 -16.47 1.88 6.92
CA GLY A 41 -16.80 1.36 5.59
C GLY A 41 -15.75 0.48 4.94
N THR A 42 -14.67 0.10 5.67
CA THR A 42 -13.63 -0.80 5.15
C THR A 42 -13.89 -2.27 5.48
N GLY A 43 -14.81 -2.56 6.39
CA GLY A 43 -15.14 -3.91 6.86
C GLY A 43 -16.62 -4.08 7.15
N GLY A 44 -16.99 -5.24 7.70
CA GLY A 44 -18.36 -5.62 7.99
C GLY A 44 -18.76 -6.89 7.23
N VAL A 45 -20.03 -7.02 6.87
CA VAL A 45 -20.46 -8.14 6.04
C VAL A 45 -19.83 -8.04 4.65
N PRO A 46 -19.13 -9.09 4.18
CA PRO A 46 -18.56 -9.10 2.84
C PRO A 46 -19.58 -8.70 1.77
N TYR A 47 -19.16 -7.93 0.78
CA TYR A 47 -19.99 -7.35 -0.29
C TYR A 47 -21.02 -6.29 0.14
N LEU A 48 -21.29 -6.13 1.43
CA LEU A 48 -22.18 -5.10 1.97
C LEU A 48 -21.42 -4.01 2.74
N CYS A 49 -20.10 -4.10 2.82
CA CYS A 49 -19.27 -3.03 3.38
C CYS A 49 -19.22 -1.81 2.43
N GLY A 50 -18.83 -0.65 2.96
CA GLY A 50 -18.83 0.60 2.20
C GLY A 50 -17.84 0.67 1.04
N ASN A 51 -16.98 -0.34 0.84
CA ASN A 51 -15.92 -0.38 -0.17
C ASN A 51 -14.97 0.83 -0.08
N ASN A 52 -14.69 1.27 1.13
CA ASN A 52 -13.72 2.31 1.44
C ASN A 52 -12.35 1.71 1.78
N PHE A 53 -11.35 2.58 1.92
CA PHE A 53 -9.98 2.22 2.27
C PHE A 53 -9.44 3.21 3.32
N PRO A 54 -8.53 2.80 4.22
CA PRO A 54 -8.01 3.65 5.27
C PRO A 54 -6.78 4.47 4.85
N GLY A 55 -6.35 4.35 3.60
CA GLY A 55 -5.09 4.89 3.12
C GLY A 55 -5.07 6.41 2.97
N ALA A 56 -3.89 6.92 2.66
CA ALA A 56 -3.63 8.33 2.51
C ALA A 56 -4.21 8.87 1.19
N THR A 57 -5.05 9.86 1.30
CA THR A 57 -5.63 10.60 0.17
C THR A 57 -6.01 12.01 0.60
N VAL A 58 -6.10 12.92 -0.35
CA VAL A 58 -6.72 14.24 -0.15
C VAL A 58 -8.06 14.31 -0.87
N PRO A 59 -8.97 15.19 -0.46
CA PRO A 59 -10.26 15.34 -1.14
C PRO A 59 -10.07 15.56 -2.64
N PHE A 60 -10.77 14.75 -3.45
CA PHE A 60 -10.70 14.78 -4.92
C PHE A 60 -9.30 14.52 -5.53
N GLY A 61 -8.37 13.97 -4.73
CA GLY A 61 -7.05 13.57 -5.22
C GLY A 61 -7.12 12.40 -6.20
N MET A 62 -6.21 12.41 -7.19
CA MET A 62 -6.00 11.30 -8.11
C MET A 62 -5.32 10.12 -7.37
N VAL A 63 -4.37 10.43 -6.50
CA VAL A 63 -3.67 9.42 -5.70
C VAL A 63 -4.55 9.01 -4.52
N ARG A 64 -4.73 7.70 -4.40
CA ARG A 64 -5.43 7.01 -3.31
C ARG A 64 -4.54 5.89 -2.81
N LEU A 65 -3.50 6.30 -2.07
CA LEU A 65 -2.43 5.43 -1.61
C LEU A 65 -2.87 4.62 -0.40
N SER A 66 -2.90 3.31 -0.52
CA SER A 66 -3.41 2.44 0.54
C SER A 66 -2.79 1.05 0.49
N PRO A 67 -2.77 0.33 1.62
CA PRO A 67 -2.48 -1.09 1.60
C PRO A 67 -3.51 -1.86 0.76
N ASP A 68 -3.03 -2.89 0.09
CA ASP A 68 -3.84 -3.95 -0.51
C ASP A 68 -3.74 -5.19 0.37
N THR A 69 -4.90 -5.79 0.70
CA THR A 69 -4.98 -6.92 1.63
C THR A 69 -5.46 -8.21 0.94
N VAL A 70 -5.23 -9.33 1.61
CA VAL A 70 -5.63 -10.65 1.11
C VAL A 70 -6.72 -11.21 1.99
N SER A 71 -7.87 -11.47 1.40
CA SER A 71 -8.94 -12.22 2.04
C SER A 71 -8.57 -13.70 2.16
N PRO A 72 -8.81 -14.34 3.32
CA PRO A 72 -8.74 -15.80 3.44
C PRO A 72 -9.74 -16.54 2.53
N LEU A 73 -10.74 -15.83 2.03
CA LEU A 73 -11.71 -16.34 1.03
C LEU A 73 -11.21 -16.22 -0.41
N GLY A 74 -9.98 -15.79 -0.59
CA GLY A 74 -9.33 -15.64 -1.89
C GLY A 74 -9.01 -14.18 -2.25
N PRO A 75 -8.07 -13.96 -3.16
CA PRO A 75 -7.43 -12.66 -3.41
C PRO A 75 -8.35 -11.60 -4.05
N ARG A 76 -9.64 -11.85 -4.18
CA ARG A 76 -10.55 -11.03 -4.99
C ARG A 76 -11.87 -10.69 -4.31
N ALA A 77 -12.04 -11.04 -3.02
CA ALA A 77 -13.41 -11.30 -2.63
C ALA A 77 -14.13 -10.20 -1.88
N THR A 78 -13.48 -9.36 -1.10
CA THR A 78 -14.23 -8.72 -0.03
C THR A 78 -14.38 -7.22 -0.08
N ASN A 79 -13.44 -6.50 -0.68
CA ASN A 79 -13.57 -5.06 -0.83
C ASN A 79 -13.02 -4.60 -2.18
N SER A 80 -13.83 -3.91 -2.96
CA SER A 80 -13.45 -3.45 -4.29
C SER A 80 -12.34 -2.38 -4.27
N SER A 81 -12.11 -1.74 -3.12
CA SER A 81 -11.06 -0.74 -2.95
C SER A 81 -9.68 -1.33 -2.58
N GLY A 82 -9.56 -2.65 -2.47
CA GLY A 82 -8.28 -3.34 -2.24
C GLY A 82 -7.94 -3.60 -0.77
N TYR A 83 -8.57 -2.93 0.17
CA TYR A 83 -8.41 -3.15 1.61
C TYR A 83 -9.72 -3.66 2.22
N TYR A 84 -9.65 -4.70 3.04
CA TYR A 84 -10.77 -5.15 3.85
C TYR A 84 -10.34 -5.35 5.30
N TYR A 85 -11.06 -4.73 6.24
CA TYR A 85 -10.71 -4.75 7.66
C TYR A 85 -10.71 -6.16 8.28
N GLY A 86 -11.44 -7.10 7.72
CA GLY A 86 -11.43 -8.49 8.17
C GLY A 86 -10.23 -9.31 7.67
N ASP A 87 -9.39 -8.76 6.82
CA ASP A 87 -8.19 -9.42 6.32
C ASP A 87 -7.05 -9.32 7.33
N SER A 88 -6.17 -10.31 7.34
CA SER A 88 -5.03 -10.38 8.26
C SER A 88 -3.68 -10.44 7.55
N ARG A 89 -3.67 -10.25 6.24
CA ARG A 89 -2.45 -10.32 5.43
C ARG A 89 -2.40 -9.16 4.44
N LEU A 90 -1.22 -8.56 4.31
CA LEU A 90 -0.95 -7.40 3.47
C LEU A 90 -0.11 -7.82 2.26
N LEU A 91 -0.46 -7.30 1.08
CA LEU A 91 0.26 -7.55 -0.19
C LEU A 91 1.29 -6.48 -0.52
N GLY A 92 0.99 -5.23 -0.26
CA GLY A 92 1.79 -4.07 -0.61
C GLY A 92 0.92 -2.81 -0.61
N PHE A 93 1.40 -1.77 -1.27
CA PHE A 93 0.75 -0.46 -1.27
C PHE A 93 0.57 0.03 -2.71
N SER A 94 -0.68 0.14 -3.17
CA SER A 94 -0.97 0.65 -4.51
C SER A 94 -1.52 2.07 -4.49
N HIS A 95 -1.43 2.77 -5.62
CA HIS A 95 -1.64 4.22 -5.71
C HIS A 95 -3.02 4.62 -6.22
N THR A 96 -3.72 3.71 -6.88
CA THR A 96 -5.00 4.00 -7.53
C THR A 96 -6.07 3.02 -7.13
N ARG A 97 -7.27 3.53 -6.85
CA ARG A 97 -8.46 2.71 -6.54
C ARG A 97 -9.74 3.52 -6.62
N LEU A 98 -10.85 2.84 -6.78
CA LEU A 98 -12.16 3.43 -6.55
C LEU A 98 -12.59 3.21 -5.10
N ALA A 99 -13.38 4.11 -4.55
CA ALA A 99 -13.95 4.00 -3.22
C ALA A 99 -15.48 4.15 -3.29
N GLY A 100 -16.19 3.37 -2.48
CA GLY A 100 -17.65 3.46 -2.36
C GLY A 100 -18.45 2.95 -3.55
N THR A 101 -17.81 2.38 -4.57
CA THR A 101 -18.48 2.01 -5.83
C THR A 101 -18.89 0.54 -5.94
N GLY A 102 -18.32 -0.33 -5.13
CA GLY A 102 -18.48 -1.78 -5.28
C GLY A 102 -17.82 -2.36 -6.55
N ALA A 103 -17.11 -1.57 -7.32
CA ALA A 103 -16.42 -1.98 -8.54
C ALA A 103 -14.90 -1.96 -8.34
N THR A 104 -14.24 -2.99 -8.83
CA THR A 104 -12.78 -3.11 -8.76
C THR A 104 -12.14 -2.44 -9.96
N ASP A 105 -11.41 -1.36 -9.72
CA ASP A 105 -10.55 -0.69 -10.70
C ASP A 105 -9.33 -0.11 -10.00
N GLY A 106 -8.23 0.05 -10.73
CA GLY A 106 -6.96 0.53 -10.18
C GLY A 106 -6.13 -0.60 -9.56
N GLY A 107 -5.42 -0.29 -8.46
CA GLY A 107 -4.41 -1.17 -7.87
C GLY A 107 -3.09 -1.15 -8.62
N ASN A 108 -2.91 -0.13 -9.45
CA ASN A 108 -1.72 0.02 -10.27
C ASN A 108 -0.54 0.50 -9.46
N PHE A 109 0.65 0.13 -9.91
CA PHE A 109 1.91 0.48 -9.26
C PHE A 109 1.95 0.02 -7.80
N LEU A 110 1.78 -1.29 -7.60
CA LEU A 110 1.90 -1.89 -6.28
C LEU A 110 3.37 -1.83 -5.84
N VAL A 111 3.63 -1.06 -4.80
CA VAL A 111 4.94 -0.94 -4.17
C VAL A 111 5.04 -1.94 -3.03
N ILE A 112 6.10 -2.74 -3.05
CA ILE A 112 6.33 -3.84 -2.12
C ILE A 112 7.71 -3.64 -1.49
N PRO A 113 7.78 -3.10 -0.25
CA PRO A 113 9.04 -3.01 0.47
C PRO A 113 9.49 -4.41 0.89
N CYS A 114 10.75 -4.72 0.66
CA CYS A 114 11.33 -6.03 0.98
C CYS A 114 12.83 -5.90 1.31
N THR A 115 13.46 -7.00 1.60
CA THR A 115 14.91 -7.09 1.72
C THR A 115 15.45 -7.97 0.60
N ALA A 116 16.77 -7.99 0.41
CA ALA A 116 17.41 -8.86 -0.57
C ALA A 116 17.02 -10.34 -0.39
N GLU A 117 16.87 -10.79 0.86
CA GLU A 117 16.48 -12.17 1.17
C GLU A 117 15.03 -12.48 0.84
N THR A 118 14.13 -11.49 1.01
CA THR A 118 12.69 -11.69 0.80
C THR A 118 12.20 -11.30 -0.59
N ALA A 119 13.03 -10.64 -1.39
CA ALA A 119 12.63 -10.10 -2.69
C ALA A 119 12.05 -11.15 -3.64
N ALA A 120 12.64 -12.34 -3.71
CA ALA A 120 12.16 -13.42 -4.58
C ALA A 120 10.75 -13.90 -4.17
N ALA A 121 10.51 -14.07 -2.86
CA ALA A 121 9.20 -14.46 -2.33
C ALA A 121 8.16 -13.34 -2.45
N SER A 122 8.59 -12.08 -2.45
CA SER A 122 7.71 -10.90 -2.51
C SER A 122 7.21 -10.55 -3.92
N ARG A 123 7.62 -11.28 -4.96
CA ARG A 123 7.24 -10.99 -6.36
C ARG A 123 5.73 -11.02 -6.61
N GLN A 124 4.95 -11.72 -5.79
CA GLN A 124 3.50 -11.78 -5.87
C GLN A 124 2.80 -10.94 -4.79
N GLY A 125 3.52 -10.09 -4.12
CA GLY A 125 3.11 -9.33 -2.94
C GLY A 125 3.78 -9.85 -1.67
N LEU A 126 3.79 -9.03 -0.63
CA LEU A 126 4.38 -9.38 0.68
C LEU A 126 3.73 -10.62 1.28
N ASN A 127 2.41 -10.70 1.15
CA ASN A 127 1.58 -11.73 1.75
C ASN A 127 1.94 -11.98 3.24
N VAL A 128 2.21 -10.90 3.98
CA VAL A 128 2.67 -10.92 5.37
C VAL A 128 1.50 -10.69 6.31
N ALA A 129 1.49 -11.43 7.43
CA ALA A 129 0.50 -11.22 8.48
C ALA A 129 0.78 -9.89 9.20
N TYR A 130 -0.29 -9.15 9.50
CA TYR A 130 -0.26 -7.92 10.27
C TYR A 130 -1.42 -7.88 11.28
N SER A 131 -1.40 -6.92 12.17
CA SER A 131 -2.44 -6.72 13.18
C SER A 131 -3.00 -5.31 13.10
N HIS A 132 -4.32 -5.17 13.23
CA HIS A 132 -4.97 -3.86 13.30
C HIS A 132 -4.53 -3.02 14.51
N GLN A 133 -4.00 -3.66 15.56
CA GLN A 133 -3.40 -2.94 16.68
C GLN A 133 -2.09 -2.23 16.29
N GLN A 134 -1.52 -2.58 15.15
CA GLN A 134 -0.30 -2.01 14.59
C GLN A 134 -0.57 -1.08 13.40
N GLU A 135 -1.84 -0.79 13.12
CA GLU A 135 -2.27 0.18 12.13
C GLU A 135 -2.64 1.52 12.76
N THR A 136 -2.35 2.57 12.04
CA THR A 136 -2.76 3.94 12.36
C THR A 136 -3.24 4.62 11.08
N ALA A 137 -4.42 5.24 11.12
CA ALA A 137 -4.93 6.00 9.98
C ALA A 137 -5.57 7.30 10.46
N PHE A 138 -5.26 8.38 9.73
CA PHE A 138 -5.89 9.69 9.85
C PHE A 138 -6.16 10.23 8.45
N PRO A 139 -6.98 11.26 8.28
CA PRO A 139 -7.10 11.92 6.99
C PRO A 139 -5.73 12.29 6.41
N GLY A 140 -5.40 11.74 5.25
CA GLY A 140 -4.13 11.97 4.55
C GLY A 140 -2.93 11.16 5.08
N TYR A 141 -3.11 10.27 6.03
CA TYR A 141 -2.02 9.45 6.58
C TYR A 141 -2.47 8.01 6.84
N TYR A 142 -1.58 7.08 6.56
CA TYR A 142 -1.69 5.69 6.97
C TYR A 142 -0.32 5.17 7.41
N GLY A 143 -0.28 4.39 8.48
CA GLY A 143 0.91 3.73 8.98
C GLY A 143 0.62 2.31 9.43
N VAL A 144 1.58 1.39 9.25
CA VAL A 144 1.50 0.01 9.73
C VAL A 144 2.87 -0.53 10.09
N GLU A 145 2.93 -1.26 11.20
CA GLU A 145 4.09 -2.04 11.57
C GLU A 145 3.93 -3.50 11.11
N LEU A 146 4.88 -3.97 10.32
CA LEU A 146 4.98 -5.34 9.86
C LEU A 146 6.07 -6.07 10.66
N ALA A 147 5.76 -6.39 11.92
CA ALA A 147 6.72 -6.88 12.91
C ALA A 147 7.52 -8.10 12.43
N ARG A 148 6.91 -9.01 11.66
CA ARG A 148 7.60 -10.18 11.09
C ARG A 148 8.71 -9.83 10.09
N LEU A 149 8.65 -8.65 9.50
CA LEU A 149 9.66 -8.15 8.56
C LEU A 149 10.58 -7.12 9.22
N GLY A 150 10.33 -6.73 10.47
CA GLY A 150 11.00 -5.60 11.10
C GLY A 150 10.83 -4.32 10.28
N LEU A 151 9.65 -4.10 9.71
CA LEU A 151 9.36 -3.02 8.77
C LEU A 151 8.22 -2.17 9.29
N THR A 152 8.43 -0.87 9.32
CA THR A 152 7.37 0.14 9.48
C THR A 152 7.15 0.83 8.14
N ALA A 153 5.90 0.87 7.69
CA ALA A 153 5.48 1.58 6.49
C ALA A 153 4.58 2.76 6.87
N GLU A 154 4.87 3.93 6.32
CA GLU A 154 4.09 5.15 6.49
C GLU A 154 3.81 5.78 5.14
N LEU A 155 2.58 6.21 4.95
CA LEU A 155 2.08 6.73 3.69
C LEU A 155 1.42 8.09 3.90
N THR A 156 1.66 9.02 2.97
CA THR A 156 0.89 10.25 2.85
C THR A 156 0.72 10.60 1.38
N ALA A 157 -0.18 11.52 1.07
CA ALA A 157 -0.46 11.87 -0.32
C ALA A 157 -0.80 13.35 -0.48
N THR A 158 -0.48 13.88 -1.65
CA THR A 158 -1.07 15.08 -2.21
C THR A 158 -2.12 14.70 -3.27
N SER A 159 -2.66 15.66 -3.98
CA SER A 159 -3.62 15.38 -5.06
C SER A 159 -3.08 14.48 -6.18
N ARG A 160 -1.75 14.46 -6.39
CA ARG A 160 -1.11 13.74 -7.50
C ARG A 160 0.13 12.94 -7.12
N VAL A 161 0.60 13.04 -5.88
CA VAL A 161 1.83 12.38 -5.42
C VAL A 161 1.53 11.52 -4.22
N GLY A 162 1.94 10.26 -4.25
CA GLY A 162 1.99 9.36 -3.10
C GLY A 162 3.40 9.36 -2.52
N LEU A 163 3.54 9.57 -1.22
CA LEU A 163 4.80 9.51 -0.51
C LEU A 163 4.83 8.29 0.40
N HIS A 164 5.88 7.51 0.30
CA HIS A 164 6.13 6.34 1.13
C HIS A 164 7.36 6.57 2.00
N ARG A 165 7.28 6.19 3.25
CA ARG A 165 8.43 6.06 4.15
C ARG A 165 8.48 4.64 4.69
N TYR A 166 9.60 3.97 4.47
CA TYR A 166 9.83 2.61 4.95
C TYR A 166 11.02 2.61 5.90
N THR A 167 10.81 2.14 7.12
CA THR A 167 11.84 2.01 8.14
C THR A 167 12.07 0.54 8.42
N PHE A 168 13.29 0.06 8.17
CA PHE A 168 13.70 -1.33 8.40
C PHE A 168 14.54 -1.42 9.68
N ALA A 169 14.14 -2.27 10.62
CA ALA A 169 14.87 -2.47 11.88
C ALA A 169 16.12 -3.35 11.73
N GLY A 170 16.23 -4.11 10.65
CA GLY A 170 17.33 -5.05 10.39
C GLY A 170 18.54 -4.40 9.71
N LYS A 171 19.64 -5.16 9.63
CA LYS A 171 20.86 -4.76 8.90
C LYS A 171 20.85 -5.16 7.40
N GLN A 172 19.80 -5.80 6.95
CA GLN A 172 19.66 -6.25 5.57
C GLN A 172 19.42 -5.07 4.63
N ALA A 173 20.00 -5.13 3.43
CA ALA A 173 19.81 -4.10 2.43
C ALA A 173 18.33 -3.97 2.04
N PRO A 174 17.71 -2.80 2.24
CA PRO A 174 16.33 -2.56 1.86
C PRO A 174 16.18 -2.53 0.35
N GLN A 175 15.09 -3.08 -0.13
CA GLN A 175 14.74 -3.10 -1.55
C GLN A 175 13.26 -2.71 -1.73
N LEU A 176 12.94 -2.19 -2.91
CA LEU A 176 11.57 -1.98 -3.36
C LEU A 176 11.32 -2.81 -4.62
N LEU A 177 10.25 -3.57 -4.61
CA LEU A 177 9.66 -4.13 -5.81
C LEU A 177 8.51 -3.22 -6.25
N ILE A 178 8.47 -2.85 -7.52
CA ILE A 178 7.34 -2.13 -8.11
C ILE A 178 6.68 -3.05 -9.12
N GLN A 179 5.49 -3.50 -8.81
CA GLN A 179 4.68 -4.31 -9.71
C GLN A 179 3.81 -3.41 -10.58
N VAL A 180 4.31 -3.07 -11.75
CA VAL A 180 3.68 -2.11 -12.67
C VAL A 180 2.35 -2.61 -13.22
N THR A 181 2.23 -3.91 -13.41
CA THR A 181 1.04 -4.56 -13.97
C THR A 181 0.03 -5.04 -12.92
N SER A 182 0.17 -4.59 -11.67
CA SER A 182 -0.79 -4.89 -10.62
C SER A 182 -2.16 -4.31 -10.93
N VAL A 183 -3.21 -5.03 -10.56
CA VAL A 183 -4.61 -4.59 -10.66
C VAL A 183 -5.43 -5.15 -9.51
N LEU A 184 -6.45 -4.42 -9.10
CA LEU A 184 -7.44 -4.90 -8.13
C LEU A 184 -8.49 -5.80 -8.81
N GLY A 185 -8.89 -6.83 -8.08
CA GLY A 185 -10.02 -7.67 -8.46
C GLY A 185 -9.87 -8.39 -9.80
N LYS A 186 -10.87 -8.24 -10.66
CA LYS A 186 -10.94 -8.91 -11.97
C LYS A 186 -10.30 -8.11 -13.11
N GLY A 187 -9.64 -7.00 -12.80
CA GLY A 187 -8.94 -6.20 -13.78
C GLY A 187 -7.82 -6.98 -14.48
N SER A 188 -7.33 -6.44 -15.55
CA SER A 188 -6.13 -6.90 -16.25
C SER A 188 -5.27 -5.73 -16.68
N SER A 189 -4.01 -5.99 -16.94
CA SER A 189 -3.08 -4.98 -17.46
C SER A 189 -2.20 -5.58 -18.55
N ARG A 190 -1.82 -4.73 -19.49
CA ARG A 190 -0.99 -5.08 -20.66
C ARG A 190 -0.01 -3.95 -20.94
N LEU A 191 0.95 -4.22 -21.81
CA LEU A 191 1.89 -3.22 -22.33
C LEU A 191 2.55 -2.39 -21.21
N GLY A 192 2.96 -3.08 -20.13
CA GLY A 192 3.73 -2.42 -19.08
C GLY A 192 5.13 -2.11 -19.56
N GLU A 193 5.53 -0.84 -19.45
CA GLU A 193 6.88 -0.37 -19.74
C GLU A 193 7.48 0.28 -18.51
N VAL A 194 8.79 0.12 -18.34
CA VAL A 194 9.55 0.78 -17.26
C VAL A 194 10.89 1.21 -17.80
N ARG A 195 11.27 2.43 -17.47
CA ARG A 195 12.58 3.01 -17.74
C ARG A 195 13.20 3.51 -16.43
N ILE A 196 14.44 3.15 -16.21
CA ILE A 196 15.24 3.67 -15.10
C ILE A 196 16.04 4.83 -15.62
N LEU A 197 15.97 5.97 -14.94
CA LEU A 197 16.74 7.19 -15.21
C LEU A 197 17.79 7.35 -14.12
N PRO A 198 19.01 6.81 -14.32
CA PRO A 198 20.02 6.73 -13.25
C PRO A 198 20.45 8.10 -12.71
N GLU A 199 20.51 9.12 -13.57
CA GLU A 199 20.94 10.47 -13.21
C GLU A 199 20.00 11.17 -12.23
N GLY A 200 18.68 10.86 -12.30
CA GLY A 200 17.65 11.41 -11.42
C GLY A 200 17.26 10.51 -10.27
N ALA A 201 17.84 9.31 -10.13
CA ALA A 201 17.33 8.27 -9.25
C ALA A 201 15.81 8.05 -9.43
N GLU A 202 15.37 8.08 -10.68
CA GLU A 202 13.98 8.14 -11.10
C GLU A 202 13.60 6.90 -11.90
N VAL A 203 12.35 6.50 -11.78
CA VAL A 203 11.76 5.42 -12.56
C VAL A 203 10.50 5.96 -13.22
N GLU A 204 10.48 5.90 -14.53
CA GLU A 204 9.28 6.18 -15.33
C GLU A 204 8.64 4.89 -15.80
N GLY A 205 7.34 4.93 -16.02
CA GLY A 205 6.64 3.78 -16.60
C GLY A 205 5.23 4.11 -17.05
N SER A 206 4.72 3.22 -17.87
CA SER A 206 3.34 3.24 -18.32
C SER A 206 2.76 1.84 -18.32
N VAL A 207 1.45 1.75 -18.17
CA VAL A 207 0.72 0.49 -18.26
C VAL A 207 -0.68 0.75 -18.79
N GLN A 208 -1.16 -0.12 -19.64
CA GLN A 208 -2.55 -0.11 -20.07
C GLN A 208 -3.36 -1.05 -19.18
N THR A 209 -4.42 -0.52 -18.56
CA THR A 209 -5.25 -1.27 -17.63
C THR A 209 -6.68 -1.40 -18.14
N PHE A 210 -7.30 -2.52 -17.77
CA PHE A 210 -8.68 -2.85 -18.11
C PHE A 210 -9.36 -3.31 -16.84
N GLY A 211 -10.40 -2.61 -16.44
CA GLY A 211 -11.17 -2.91 -15.24
C GLY A 211 -12.67 -2.87 -15.52
N THR A 212 -13.45 -2.62 -14.49
CA THR A 212 -14.90 -2.51 -14.57
C THR A 212 -15.31 -1.28 -15.38
N PHE A 213 -14.63 -0.16 -15.17
CA PHE A 213 -14.87 1.12 -15.86
C PHE A 213 -13.79 1.43 -16.91
N SER A 214 -12.58 0.92 -16.74
CA SER A 214 -11.49 1.02 -17.71
C SER A 214 -11.68 -0.01 -18.83
N LYS A 215 -12.66 0.20 -19.69
CA LYS A 215 -12.93 -0.66 -20.84
C LYS A 215 -12.27 -0.07 -22.07
N ARG A 216 -11.00 -0.37 -22.32
CA ARG A 216 -10.39 -0.17 -23.66
C ARG A 216 -9.19 -1.07 -23.86
#